data_190cde5f60f2dd0f7bdaa6d24d263049
#
_entry.id   190cde5f60f2dd0f7bdaa6d24d263049
#
_cell.length_a   1.000
_cell.length_b   1.000
_cell.length_c   1.000
_cell.angle_alpha   90.00
_cell.angle_beta   90.00
_cell.angle_gamma   90.00
#
_symmetry.space_group_name_H-M   'P 1'
#
loop_
_entity.id
_entity.type
_entity.pdbx_description
1 polymer ?
#
loop_
_entity_poly.entity_id
_entity_poly.type
_entity_poly.pdbx_seq_one_letter_code
_entity_poly.pdbx_strand_id
1 'polypeptide(L)'
;MLFDKQRWQEFAAGYSIFDCTIFDKHRFVCLSYEITDSPHRDPLPRMRLLLVRASRPLDAKRFVLNEYGNFGFARVSSNLTPMEFAAVDTSGHVFSYDAARAEEEPEHPRDLASSDLAGVVNQVVRIGQSIYTVGGPRRLHKRLGVGQWQDLSKNVPWPKDVATPGNGLKYMWRDASGFSESDIYVAGGEGDVMRFDGQKFSKVAFPSNELLHNVHCAGDGRVYIGGNMGSLYVGRENTWKKLAGGDFSVPWKDIAWFAGKLWCGSDYGLWTLEGDKLVRAQVPADVQLTSGVIDISPDGKHMLTAGPDGASLFDGKNWQVLFSRHDFE
;
A
#
# COMPACT_ATOMS: atom_id res chain seq x y z
N MET A 1 3.10 25.52 -6.11
CA MET A 1 3.11 25.06 -4.71
C MET A 1 1.71 24.49 -4.39
N LEU A 2 1.64 23.33 -3.77
CA LEU A 2 0.36 22.67 -3.45
C LEU A 2 -0.35 23.37 -2.29
N PHE A 3 0.39 23.71 -1.26
CA PHE A 3 -0.08 24.44 -0.06
C PHE A 3 0.53 25.84 0.01
N ASP A 4 -0.18 26.77 0.59
CA ASP A 4 0.38 27.93 1.28
C ASP A 4 0.48 27.63 2.80
N LYS A 5 1.04 28.56 3.57
CA LYS A 5 1.23 28.38 5.02
C LYS A 5 -0.09 28.15 5.76
N GLN A 6 -1.16 28.86 5.37
CA GLN A 6 -2.48 28.71 5.99
C GLN A 6 -3.07 27.32 5.71
N ARG A 7 -3.01 26.87 4.44
CA ARG A 7 -3.53 25.55 4.05
C ARG A 7 -2.69 24.41 4.61
N TRP A 8 -1.37 24.60 4.73
CA TRP A 8 -0.55 23.63 5.43
C TRP A 8 -1.03 23.42 6.87
N GLN A 9 -1.22 24.50 7.63
CA GLN A 9 -1.69 24.42 9.01
C GLN A 9 -3.06 23.75 9.12
N GLU A 10 -3.97 24.03 8.19
CA GLU A 10 -5.33 23.50 8.19
C GLU A 10 -5.38 21.99 7.85
N PHE A 11 -4.60 21.55 6.86
CA PHE A 11 -4.78 20.23 6.24
C PHE A 11 -3.67 19.22 6.55
N ALA A 12 -2.45 19.64 6.85
CA ALA A 12 -1.29 18.74 6.92
C ALA A 12 -0.46 18.84 8.21
N ALA A 13 -0.37 20.01 8.82
CA ALA A 13 0.45 20.22 10.01
C ALA A 13 0.04 19.30 11.17
N GLY A 14 1.04 18.74 11.88
CA GLY A 14 0.82 17.82 12.99
C GLY A 14 0.49 16.37 12.57
N TYR A 15 0.53 16.06 11.26
CA TYR A 15 0.27 14.72 10.74
C TYR A 15 1.44 14.20 9.91
N SER A 16 1.63 12.89 9.96
CA SER A 16 2.64 12.15 9.18
C SER A 16 1.97 11.22 8.18
N ILE A 17 2.39 11.27 6.91
CA ILE A 17 1.81 10.39 5.88
C ILE A 17 2.24 8.95 6.15
N PHE A 18 1.26 8.06 6.12
CA PHE A 18 1.43 6.63 6.35
C PHE A 18 1.20 5.81 5.07
N ASP A 19 0.25 6.26 4.24
CA ASP A 19 -0.10 5.61 2.98
C ASP A 19 -0.62 6.62 1.96
N CYS A 20 -0.64 6.27 0.68
CA CYS A 20 -1.19 7.13 -0.36
C CYS A 20 -1.77 6.33 -1.52
N THR A 21 -2.63 6.99 -2.30
CA THR A 21 -3.09 6.46 -3.58
C THR A 21 -3.30 7.58 -4.59
N ILE A 22 -3.10 7.29 -5.87
CA ILE A 22 -3.18 8.26 -6.96
C ILE A 22 -4.24 7.86 -8.00
N PHE A 23 -5.08 8.81 -8.40
CA PHE A 23 -5.97 8.67 -9.56
C PHE A 23 -5.30 9.13 -10.86
N ASP A 24 -4.67 10.30 -10.81
CA ASP A 24 -3.92 10.92 -11.92
C ASP A 24 -3.00 12.03 -11.36
N LYS A 25 -2.27 12.70 -12.23
CA LYS A 25 -1.33 13.80 -11.85
C LYS A 25 -1.95 14.94 -11.05
N HIS A 26 -3.27 15.06 -11.03
CA HIS A 26 -3.99 16.14 -10.36
C HIS A 26 -4.81 15.67 -9.16
N ARG A 27 -5.04 14.35 -9.02
CA ARG A 27 -5.89 13.79 -7.96
C ARG A 27 -5.18 12.65 -7.27
N PHE A 28 -4.98 12.80 -5.98
CA PHE A 28 -4.39 11.77 -5.12
C PHE A 28 -4.90 11.91 -3.70
N VAL A 29 -4.73 10.88 -2.91
CA VAL A 29 -5.11 10.82 -1.49
C VAL A 29 -3.87 10.56 -0.67
N CYS A 30 -3.69 11.32 0.40
CA CYS A 30 -2.77 11.03 1.47
C CYS A 30 -3.56 10.52 2.68
N LEU A 31 -3.20 9.35 3.18
CA LEU A 31 -3.63 8.83 4.46
C LEU A 31 -2.53 9.16 5.47
N SER A 32 -2.87 9.86 6.53
CA SER A 32 -1.90 10.31 7.53
C SER A 32 -2.43 10.12 8.94
N TYR A 33 -1.51 10.02 9.89
CA TYR A 33 -1.82 9.93 11.32
C TYR A 33 -1.24 11.10 12.07
N GLU A 34 -1.98 11.51 13.11
CA GLU A 34 -1.53 12.51 14.07
C GLU A 34 -0.18 12.11 14.68
N ILE A 35 0.75 13.05 14.73
CA ILE A 35 2.05 12.84 15.36
C ILE A 35 1.85 12.92 16.86
N THR A 36 2.06 11.81 17.55
CA THR A 36 1.94 11.68 19.01
C THR A 36 3.15 11.00 19.60
N ASP A 37 3.41 11.26 20.87
CA ASP A 37 4.52 10.61 21.61
C ASP A 37 4.25 9.11 21.89
N SER A 38 3.01 8.65 21.70
CA SER A 38 2.58 7.29 22.05
C SER A 38 1.53 6.76 21.06
N PRO A 39 1.91 6.46 19.81
CA PRO A 39 0.95 6.11 18.75
C PRO A 39 0.19 4.79 18.97
N HIS A 40 0.60 3.96 19.92
CA HIS A 40 -0.02 2.66 20.22
C HIS A 40 -0.86 2.67 21.51
N ARG A 41 -1.15 3.85 22.06
CA ARG A 41 -1.99 3.97 23.27
C ARG A 41 -3.40 4.42 22.94
N ASP A 42 -4.31 4.18 23.87
CA ASP A 42 -5.67 4.70 23.83
C ASP A 42 -5.68 6.17 24.37
N PRO A 43 -6.29 7.14 23.66
CA PRO A 43 -6.92 6.98 22.34
C PRO A 43 -5.89 6.77 21.22
N LEU A 44 -6.31 6.05 20.17
CA LEU A 44 -5.52 5.92 18.95
C LEU A 44 -5.28 7.31 18.31
N PRO A 45 -4.14 7.52 17.63
CA PRO A 45 -3.91 8.76 16.89
C PRO A 45 -5.00 8.95 15.83
N ARG A 46 -5.43 10.19 15.64
CA ARG A 46 -6.43 10.51 14.62
C ARG A 46 -5.88 10.20 13.23
N MET A 47 -6.73 9.60 12.41
CA MET A 47 -6.46 9.35 11.01
C MET A 47 -7.05 10.46 10.15
N ARG A 48 -6.29 10.93 9.16
CA ARG A 48 -6.74 11.85 8.11
C ARG A 48 -6.66 11.22 6.74
N LEU A 49 -7.72 11.39 5.96
CA LEU A 49 -7.78 11.13 4.55
C LEU A 49 -7.91 12.46 3.81
N LEU A 50 -6.85 12.89 3.16
CA LEU A 50 -6.79 14.15 2.42
C LEU A 50 -6.81 13.86 0.92
N LEU A 51 -7.97 14.03 0.28
CA LEU A 51 -8.06 14.05 -1.18
C LEU A 51 -7.63 15.41 -1.71
N VAL A 52 -6.59 15.41 -2.52
CA VAL A 52 -6.07 16.58 -3.20
C VAL A 52 -6.57 16.63 -4.65
N ARG A 53 -7.01 17.81 -5.08
CA ARG A 53 -7.45 18.15 -6.45
C ARG A 53 -6.55 19.28 -6.99
N ALA A 54 -5.30 18.96 -7.31
CA ALA A 54 -4.25 19.94 -7.59
C ALA A 54 -4.54 20.89 -8.77
N SER A 55 -5.43 20.52 -9.70
CA SER A 55 -5.86 21.39 -10.81
C SER A 55 -6.82 22.50 -10.40
N ARG A 56 -7.41 22.45 -9.19
CA ARG A 56 -8.30 23.50 -8.71
C ARG A 56 -7.52 24.66 -8.12
N PRO A 57 -8.09 25.88 -8.10
CA PRO A 57 -7.50 27.01 -7.38
C PRO A 57 -7.14 26.65 -5.93
N LEU A 58 -6.20 27.38 -5.36
CA LEU A 58 -5.76 27.20 -3.98
C LEU A 58 -6.83 27.76 -3.02
N ASP A 59 -7.94 27.07 -2.92
CA ASP A 59 -9.06 27.35 -2.03
C ASP A 59 -9.50 26.05 -1.32
N ALA A 60 -10.52 26.14 -0.47
CA ALA A 60 -11.06 25.00 0.27
C ALA A 60 -11.55 23.85 -0.64
N LYS A 61 -11.85 24.13 -1.92
CA LYS A 61 -12.33 23.10 -2.86
C LYS A 61 -11.22 22.27 -3.47
N ARG A 62 -9.94 22.68 -3.32
CA ARG A 62 -8.77 21.90 -3.71
C ARG A 62 -8.61 20.67 -2.83
N PHE A 63 -9.02 20.77 -1.56
CA PHE A 63 -8.83 19.75 -0.55
C PHE A 63 -10.18 19.22 -0.06
N VAL A 64 -10.26 17.90 0.13
CA VAL A 64 -11.37 17.25 0.84
C VAL A 64 -10.75 16.47 1.99
N LEU A 65 -11.05 16.87 3.21
CA LEU A 65 -10.52 16.28 4.42
C LEU A 65 -11.61 15.48 5.14
N ASN A 66 -11.27 14.25 5.51
CA ASN A 66 -12.05 13.45 6.43
C ASN A 66 -11.10 13.02 7.57
N GLU A 67 -11.55 13.16 8.81
CA GLU A 67 -10.77 12.86 10.01
C GLU A 67 -11.54 11.94 10.94
N TYR A 68 -10.88 10.90 11.44
CA TYR A 68 -11.46 9.86 12.29
C TYR A 68 -10.57 9.56 13.47
N GLY A 69 -11.19 9.36 14.65
CA GLY A 69 -10.51 8.95 15.88
C GLY A 69 -10.68 7.49 16.25
N ASN A 70 -11.48 6.73 15.48
CA ASN A 70 -11.84 5.34 15.75
C ASN A 70 -11.16 4.34 14.81
N PHE A 71 -10.38 4.81 13.83
CA PHE A 71 -9.61 3.96 12.94
C PHE A 71 -8.27 3.58 13.55
N GLY A 72 -7.92 2.29 13.46
CA GLY A 72 -6.58 1.79 13.64
C GLY A 72 -5.68 2.10 12.44
N PHE A 73 -4.55 1.42 12.32
CA PHE A 73 -3.66 1.61 11.16
C PHE A 73 -4.35 1.12 9.88
N ALA A 74 -4.70 2.05 9.01
CA ALA A 74 -5.39 1.79 7.76
C ALA A 74 -4.45 1.82 6.56
N ARG A 75 -4.91 1.25 5.46
CA ARG A 75 -4.33 1.35 4.12
C ARG A 75 -5.36 1.90 3.16
N VAL A 76 -4.90 2.52 2.08
CA VAL A 76 -5.78 3.16 1.11
C VAL A 76 -5.43 2.76 -0.31
N SER A 77 -6.46 2.52 -1.12
CA SER A 77 -6.30 2.35 -2.56
C SER A 77 -7.45 2.98 -3.33
N SER A 78 -7.22 3.29 -4.59
CA SER A 78 -8.18 3.97 -5.45
C SER A 78 -8.47 3.19 -6.73
N ASN A 79 -9.63 3.50 -7.32
CA ASN A 79 -10.04 3.00 -8.62
C ASN A 79 -10.57 4.16 -9.48
N LEU A 80 -10.48 4.06 -10.81
CA LEU A 80 -11.00 5.10 -11.72
C LEU A 80 -12.40 4.81 -12.24
N THR A 81 -12.79 3.56 -12.30
CA THR A 81 -14.08 3.16 -12.89
C THR A 81 -14.78 2.11 -12.02
N PRO A 82 -15.68 2.52 -11.13
CA PRO A 82 -16.01 3.91 -10.78
C PRO A 82 -14.83 4.64 -10.12
N MET A 83 -14.84 5.99 -10.17
CA MET A 83 -13.85 6.76 -9.46
C MET A 83 -14.16 6.74 -7.97
N GLU A 84 -13.44 5.92 -7.23
CA GLU A 84 -13.54 5.79 -5.79
C GLU A 84 -12.16 5.59 -5.14
N PHE A 85 -12.06 5.85 -3.84
CA PHE A 85 -11.03 5.26 -3.01
C PHE A 85 -11.65 4.64 -1.76
N ALA A 86 -11.00 3.62 -1.24
CA ALA A 86 -11.38 2.99 0.03
C ALA A 86 -10.17 2.90 0.94
N ALA A 87 -10.37 3.23 2.20
CA ALA A 87 -9.42 2.98 3.29
C ALA A 87 -10.00 1.92 4.21
N VAL A 88 -9.17 0.94 4.56
CA VAL A 88 -9.55 -0.14 5.48
C VAL A 88 -8.45 -0.28 6.53
N ASP A 89 -8.83 -0.27 7.80
CA ASP A 89 -7.89 -0.45 8.90
C ASP A 89 -7.65 -1.93 9.23
N THR A 90 -6.67 -2.18 10.08
CA THR A 90 -6.32 -3.53 10.54
C THR A 90 -7.47 -4.24 11.27
N SER A 91 -8.43 -3.49 11.82
CA SER A 91 -9.60 -4.02 12.53
C SER A 91 -10.81 -4.20 11.64
N GLY A 92 -10.76 -3.76 10.39
CA GLY A 92 -11.82 -3.90 9.40
C GLY A 92 -12.79 -2.72 9.33
N HIS A 93 -12.51 -1.57 9.98
CA HIS A 93 -13.28 -0.35 9.71
C HIS A 93 -13.01 0.10 8.29
N VAL A 94 -14.06 0.49 7.58
CA VAL A 94 -14.00 0.89 6.18
C VAL A 94 -14.51 2.31 6.02
N PHE A 95 -13.72 3.13 5.35
CA PHE A 95 -14.15 4.41 4.80
C PHE A 95 -14.06 4.36 3.29
N SER A 96 -15.05 4.91 2.60
CA SER A 96 -14.95 5.12 1.16
C SER A 96 -15.43 6.49 0.72
N TYR A 97 -14.90 6.89 -0.41
CA TYR A 97 -15.24 8.13 -1.10
C TYR A 97 -15.48 7.86 -2.58
N ASP A 98 -16.58 8.35 -3.09
CA ASP A 98 -16.84 8.54 -4.50
C ASP A 98 -17.36 9.96 -4.77
N ALA A 99 -17.82 10.26 -5.98
CA ALA A 99 -18.31 11.59 -6.34
C ALA A 99 -19.59 12.00 -5.60
N ALA A 100 -20.34 11.06 -5.07
CA ALA A 100 -21.64 11.27 -4.42
C ALA A 100 -21.60 11.05 -2.91
N ARG A 101 -20.59 10.33 -2.41
CA ARG A 101 -20.55 9.81 -1.05
C ARG A 101 -19.14 9.91 -0.44
N ALA A 102 -19.06 10.26 0.83
CA ALA A 102 -17.83 10.30 1.64
C ALA A 102 -18.19 9.91 3.08
N GLU A 103 -18.16 8.61 3.41
CA GLU A 103 -18.61 8.12 4.71
C GLU A 103 -18.03 6.74 5.07
N GLU A 104 -18.18 6.39 6.35
CA GLU A 104 -17.90 5.04 6.83
C GLU A 104 -18.90 4.03 6.26
N GLU A 105 -18.41 2.82 6.03
CA GLU A 105 -19.19 1.69 5.56
C GLU A 105 -19.39 0.65 6.68
N PRO A 106 -20.27 -0.35 6.47
CA PRO A 106 -20.24 -1.56 7.27
C PRO A 106 -18.84 -2.17 7.32
N GLU A 107 -18.48 -2.74 8.46
CA GLU A 107 -17.16 -3.36 8.64
C GLU A 107 -16.84 -4.39 7.55
N HIS A 108 -15.57 -4.45 7.20
CA HIS A 108 -15.02 -5.48 6.34
C HIS A 108 -15.33 -6.88 6.91
N PRO A 109 -15.74 -7.85 6.06
CA PRO A 109 -16.08 -9.18 6.54
C PRO A 109 -14.86 -9.85 7.22
N ARG A 110 -15.09 -10.37 8.41
CA ARG A 110 -14.10 -11.06 9.24
C ARG A 110 -14.65 -12.39 9.71
N ASP A 111 -13.84 -13.44 9.61
CA ASP A 111 -14.15 -14.75 10.17
C ASP A 111 -13.49 -14.92 11.54
N LEU A 112 -14.02 -14.24 12.54
CA LEU A 112 -13.50 -14.27 13.91
C LEU A 112 -13.67 -15.65 14.59
N ALA A 113 -14.50 -16.52 14.04
CA ALA A 113 -14.71 -17.86 14.60
C ALA A 113 -13.50 -18.79 14.41
N SER A 114 -12.64 -18.50 13.44
CA SER A 114 -11.49 -19.35 13.13
C SER A 114 -10.17 -18.89 13.79
N SER A 115 -10.03 -17.60 14.11
CA SER A 115 -8.86 -17.04 14.80
C SER A 115 -9.08 -15.56 15.09
N ASP A 116 -8.51 -15.04 16.19
CA ASP A 116 -8.48 -13.60 16.50
C ASP A 116 -7.75 -12.77 15.41
N LEU A 117 -6.92 -13.44 14.59
CA LEU A 117 -6.22 -12.84 13.45
C LEU A 117 -7.01 -12.93 12.13
N ALA A 118 -8.14 -13.65 12.13
CA ALA A 118 -8.99 -13.74 10.96
C ALA A 118 -9.70 -12.40 10.73
N GLY A 119 -9.45 -11.81 9.56
CA GLY A 119 -10.00 -10.51 9.20
C GLY A 119 -9.08 -9.32 9.46
N VAL A 120 -7.87 -9.52 9.98
CA VAL A 120 -6.85 -8.47 9.99
C VAL A 120 -6.51 -8.08 8.55
N VAL A 121 -6.71 -6.80 8.21
CA VAL A 121 -6.32 -6.25 6.92
C VAL A 121 -4.92 -5.65 7.03
N ASN A 122 -3.98 -6.12 6.20
CA ASN A 122 -2.60 -5.64 6.16
C ASN A 122 -2.37 -4.64 5.04
N GLN A 123 -3.06 -4.83 3.90
CA GLN A 123 -2.90 -3.95 2.74
C GLN A 123 -4.22 -3.81 1.98
N VAL A 124 -4.38 -2.66 1.32
CA VAL A 124 -5.45 -2.37 0.35
C VAL A 124 -4.78 -2.05 -0.97
N VAL A 125 -5.05 -2.83 -2.00
CA VAL A 125 -4.36 -2.73 -3.29
C VAL A 125 -5.33 -2.61 -4.44
N ARG A 126 -4.87 -2.00 -5.55
CA ARG A 126 -5.56 -2.05 -6.83
C ARG A 126 -4.98 -3.15 -7.70
N ILE A 127 -5.85 -4.03 -8.20
CA ILE A 127 -5.49 -5.02 -9.22
C ILE A 127 -6.50 -4.89 -10.36
N GLY A 128 -6.02 -4.62 -11.56
CA GLY A 128 -6.89 -4.30 -12.69
C GLY A 128 -7.74 -3.06 -12.43
N GLN A 129 -9.06 -3.23 -12.46
CA GLN A 129 -10.04 -2.15 -12.23
C GLN A 129 -10.75 -2.27 -10.87
N SER A 130 -10.19 -3.04 -9.93
CA SER A 130 -10.84 -3.33 -8.65
C SER A 130 -9.91 -3.09 -7.47
N ILE A 131 -10.50 -2.74 -6.33
CA ILE A 131 -9.82 -2.64 -5.04
C ILE A 131 -9.91 -3.99 -4.34
N TYR A 132 -8.81 -4.40 -3.71
CA TYR A 132 -8.71 -5.63 -2.94
C TYR A 132 -8.17 -5.34 -1.55
N THR A 133 -8.58 -6.14 -0.57
CA THR A 133 -7.93 -6.22 0.75
C THR A 133 -7.18 -7.53 0.86
N VAL A 134 -6.01 -7.49 1.45
CA VAL A 134 -5.20 -8.67 1.74
C VAL A 134 -4.80 -8.68 3.21
N GLY A 135 -4.80 -9.87 3.82
CA GLY A 135 -4.49 -9.94 5.25
C GLY A 135 -4.51 -11.33 5.84
N GLY A 136 -4.84 -11.35 7.10
CA GLY A 136 -4.66 -12.43 8.00
C GLY A 136 -5.61 -13.60 7.95
N PRO A 137 -5.13 -14.74 8.40
CA PRO A 137 -4.21 -15.60 7.67
C PRO A 137 -4.82 -16.02 6.34
N ARG A 138 -4.09 -15.76 5.26
CA ARG A 138 -4.45 -16.16 3.89
C ARG A 138 -5.83 -15.66 3.45
N ARG A 139 -6.06 -14.36 3.54
CA ARG A 139 -7.31 -13.75 3.08
C ARG A 139 -7.07 -12.73 1.98
N LEU A 140 -7.87 -12.83 0.91
CA LEU A 140 -7.94 -11.89 -0.19
C LEU A 140 -9.41 -11.65 -0.52
N HIS A 141 -9.85 -10.39 -0.38
CA HIS A 141 -11.21 -9.99 -0.73
C HIS A 141 -11.18 -8.98 -1.86
N LYS A 142 -12.09 -9.12 -2.82
CA LYS A 142 -12.35 -8.17 -3.89
C LYS A 142 -13.52 -7.28 -3.49
N ARG A 143 -13.35 -5.96 -3.61
CA ARG A 143 -14.43 -5.00 -3.44
C ARG A 143 -15.40 -5.06 -4.62
N LEU A 144 -16.69 -5.18 -4.34
CA LEU A 144 -17.77 -5.15 -5.33
C LEU A 144 -18.58 -3.86 -5.25
N GLY A 145 -18.50 -3.13 -4.15
CA GLY A 145 -19.22 -1.89 -3.88
C GLY A 145 -19.30 -1.61 -2.37
N VAL A 146 -20.10 -0.64 -2.00
CA VAL A 146 -20.29 -0.22 -0.61
C VAL A 146 -20.76 -1.40 0.24
N GLY A 147 -19.98 -1.76 1.27
CA GLY A 147 -20.25 -2.87 2.17
C GLY A 147 -20.25 -4.26 1.51
N GLN A 148 -19.82 -4.36 0.25
CA GLN A 148 -19.88 -5.61 -0.52
C GLN A 148 -18.47 -6.09 -0.90
N TRP A 149 -18.10 -7.25 -0.37
CA TRP A 149 -16.80 -7.88 -0.59
C TRP A 149 -16.97 -9.34 -1.00
N GLN A 150 -16.19 -9.76 -1.98
CA GLN A 150 -16.10 -11.16 -2.42
C GLN A 150 -14.84 -11.79 -1.84
N ASP A 151 -15.00 -12.82 -1.02
CA ASP A 151 -13.86 -13.62 -0.54
C ASP A 151 -13.38 -14.56 -1.65
N LEU A 152 -12.21 -14.26 -2.22
CA LEU A 152 -11.55 -15.10 -3.23
C LEU A 152 -10.78 -16.25 -2.60
N SER A 153 -10.44 -16.15 -1.32
CA SER A 153 -9.65 -17.12 -0.57
C SER A 153 -10.49 -18.12 0.23
N LYS A 154 -11.81 -18.11 0.06
CA LYS A 154 -12.77 -18.97 0.81
C LYS A 154 -12.36 -20.45 0.85
N ASN A 155 -11.78 -20.96 -0.22
CA ASN A 155 -11.38 -22.36 -0.34
C ASN A 155 -9.87 -22.60 -0.07
N VAL A 156 -9.14 -21.57 0.33
CA VAL A 156 -7.74 -21.74 0.75
C VAL A 156 -7.73 -22.38 2.13
N PRO A 157 -7.12 -23.56 2.28
CA PRO A 157 -7.13 -24.26 3.56
C PRO A 157 -6.41 -23.44 4.64
N TRP A 158 -7.03 -23.33 5.80
CA TRP A 158 -6.37 -22.82 6.98
C TRP A 158 -5.16 -23.71 7.31
N PRO A 159 -4.02 -23.10 7.66
CA PRO A 159 -2.89 -23.88 8.16
C PRO A 159 -3.30 -24.63 9.43
N LYS A 160 -2.92 -25.91 9.53
CA LYS A 160 -3.33 -26.78 10.65
C LYS A 160 -2.86 -26.30 12.03
N ASP A 161 -1.76 -25.57 12.03
CA ASP A 161 -1.09 -25.05 13.22
C ASP A 161 -1.32 -23.54 13.46
N VAL A 162 -2.25 -22.92 12.74
CA VAL A 162 -2.52 -21.48 12.85
C VAL A 162 -2.94 -21.06 14.26
N ALA A 163 -3.66 -21.92 14.97
CA ALA A 163 -4.11 -21.68 16.33
C ALA A 163 -2.99 -21.81 17.38
N THR A 164 -1.81 -22.33 17.00
CA THR A 164 -0.66 -22.37 17.91
C THR A 164 -0.17 -20.94 18.16
N PRO A 165 0.01 -20.52 19.43
CA PRO A 165 0.49 -19.17 19.73
C PRO A 165 1.76 -18.80 18.95
N GLY A 166 1.74 -17.65 18.29
CA GLY A 166 2.83 -17.15 17.43
C GLY A 166 2.81 -17.65 15.98
N ASN A 167 2.07 -18.71 15.66
CA ASN A 167 2.04 -19.24 14.28
C ASN A 167 1.14 -18.45 13.33
N GLY A 168 0.18 -17.67 13.82
CA GLY A 168 -0.69 -16.88 12.96
C GLY A 168 0.08 -15.93 12.02
N LEU A 169 1.19 -15.35 12.50
CA LEU A 169 2.03 -14.45 11.72
C LEU A 169 2.74 -15.15 10.56
N LYS A 170 3.00 -16.47 10.65
CA LYS A 170 3.65 -17.25 9.56
C LYS A 170 2.82 -17.29 8.28
N TYR A 171 1.50 -17.10 8.41
CA TYR A 171 0.53 -17.23 7.32
C TYR A 171 -0.18 -15.92 7.02
N MET A 172 0.30 -14.84 7.62
CA MET A 172 -0.26 -13.51 7.44
C MET A 172 0.18 -12.96 6.09
N TRP A 173 -0.71 -12.96 5.09
CA TRP A 173 -0.42 -12.28 3.84
C TRP A 173 -0.29 -10.78 4.09
N ARG A 174 0.77 -10.20 3.56
CA ARG A 174 1.12 -8.81 3.77
C ARG A 174 0.77 -7.93 2.59
N ASP A 175 0.84 -8.53 1.38
CA ASP A 175 0.63 -7.76 0.15
C ASP A 175 0.12 -8.66 -0.97
N ALA A 176 -0.49 -8.04 -1.99
CA ALA A 176 -1.00 -8.68 -3.19
C ALA A 176 -0.77 -7.81 -4.43
N SER A 177 -0.44 -8.45 -5.54
CA SER A 177 -0.31 -7.78 -6.83
C SER A 177 -0.72 -8.73 -7.96
N GLY A 178 -1.19 -8.22 -9.08
CA GLY A 178 -1.63 -9.05 -10.20
C GLY A 178 -1.22 -8.50 -11.56
N PHE A 179 -0.89 -9.40 -12.48
CA PHE A 179 -0.82 -9.08 -13.92
C PHE A 179 -2.21 -8.85 -14.49
N SER A 180 -3.22 -9.47 -13.87
CA SER A 180 -4.64 -9.31 -14.11
C SER A 180 -5.44 -9.80 -12.90
N GLU A 181 -6.74 -9.64 -12.90
CA GLU A 181 -7.64 -10.20 -11.87
C GLU A 181 -7.69 -11.74 -11.84
N SER A 182 -7.13 -12.40 -12.86
CA SER A 182 -6.98 -13.87 -12.94
C SER A 182 -5.51 -14.34 -12.88
N ASP A 183 -4.58 -13.48 -12.54
CA ASP A 183 -3.18 -13.83 -12.31
C ASP A 183 -2.63 -12.95 -11.20
N ILE A 184 -2.95 -13.33 -9.94
CA ILE A 184 -2.62 -12.57 -8.73
C ILE A 184 -1.62 -13.36 -7.90
N TYR A 185 -0.60 -12.68 -7.42
CA TYR A 185 0.32 -13.18 -6.40
C TYR A 185 0.03 -12.52 -5.07
N VAL A 186 0.04 -13.32 -4.02
CA VAL A 186 -0.03 -12.88 -2.62
C VAL A 186 1.21 -13.36 -1.90
N ALA A 187 1.76 -12.52 -1.04
CA ALA A 187 2.96 -12.84 -0.28
C ALA A 187 2.84 -12.33 1.16
N GLY A 188 3.47 -13.05 2.08
CA GLY A 188 3.56 -12.65 3.47
C GLY A 188 4.15 -13.74 4.35
N GLY A 189 3.98 -13.62 5.65
CA GLY A 189 4.43 -14.59 6.62
C GLY A 189 5.87 -15.07 6.40
N GLU A 190 6.13 -16.29 6.81
CA GLU A 190 7.44 -16.94 6.65
C GLU A 190 7.54 -17.62 5.27
N GLY A 191 7.72 -16.81 4.20
CA GLY A 191 7.82 -17.31 2.84
C GLY A 191 6.51 -17.87 2.27
N ASP A 192 5.36 -17.44 2.79
CA ASP A 192 4.05 -17.91 2.32
C ASP A 192 3.62 -17.14 1.07
N VAL A 193 3.94 -17.71 -0.08
CA VAL A 193 3.60 -17.16 -1.39
C VAL A 193 2.59 -18.07 -2.08
N MET A 194 1.50 -17.47 -2.57
CA MET A 194 0.49 -18.19 -3.36
C MET A 194 0.14 -17.41 -4.62
N ARG A 195 -0.32 -18.13 -5.65
CA ARG A 195 -0.82 -17.58 -6.90
C ARG A 195 -2.28 -17.96 -7.10
N PHE A 196 -3.11 -16.96 -7.44
CA PHE A 196 -4.50 -17.13 -7.86
C PHE A 196 -4.58 -17.10 -9.39
N ASP A 197 -5.21 -18.10 -9.99
CA ASP A 197 -5.34 -18.28 -11.43
C ASP A 197 -6.71 -17.83 -11.98
N GLY A 198 -7.48 -17.08 -11.18
CA GLY A 198 -8.86 -16.69 -11.49
C GLY A 198 -9.91 -17.65 -10.92
N GLN A 199 -9.53 -18.84 -10.48
CA GLN A 199 -10.42 -19.86 -9.93
C GLN A 199 -9.97 -20.37 -8.56
N LYS A 200 -8.66 -20.64 -8.41
CA LYS A 200 -8.08 -21.22 -7.20
C LYS A 200 -6.69 -20.66 -6.88
N PHE A 201 -6.31 -20.80 -5.63
CA PHE A 201 -4.96 -20.55 -5.18
C PHE A 201 -4.09 -21.80 -5.28
N SER A 202 -2.86 -21.60 -5.73
CA SER A 202 -1.80 -22.62 -5.74
C SER A 202 -0.61 -22.10 -4.95
N LYS A 203 0.01 -22.98 -4.13
CA LYS A 203 1.24 -22.63 -3.42
C LYS A 203 2.39 -22.50 -4.39
N VAL A 204 3.18 -21.44 -4.25
CA VAL A 204 4.41 -21.20 -5.00
C VAL A 204 5.60 -21.82 -4.23
N ALA A 205 6.48 -22.53 -4.93
CA ALA A 205 7.73 -23.03 -4.34
C ALA A 205 8.72 -21.87 -4.17
N PHE A 206 8.55 -21.11 -3.10
CA PHE A 206 9.39 -19.94 -2.79
C PHE A 206 10.65 -20.37 -2.01
N PRO A 207 11.86 -19.86 -2.34
CA PRO A 207 13.13 -20.38 -1.84
C PRO A 207 13.56 -19.84 -0.47
N SER A 208 12.66 -19.23 0.29
CA SER A 208 12.98 -18.61 1.58
C SER A 208 11.83 -18.79 2.57
N ASN A 209 12.16 -18.77 3.85
CA ASN A 209 11.21 -18.73 4.97
C ASN A 209 11.32 -17.42 5.77
N GLU A 210 11.92 -16.39 5.21
CA GLU A 210 11.93 -15.06 5.85
C GLU A 210 10.55 -14.39 5.77
N LEU A 211 10.34 -13.40 6.65
CA LEU A 211 9.12 -12.59 6.59
C LEU A 211 9.10 -11.76 5.30
N LEU A 212 8.02 -11.90 4.54
CA LEU A 212 7.78 -11.17 3.31
C LEU A 212 6.85 -9.98 3.57
N HIS A 213 7.11 -8.86 2.91
CA HIS A 213 6.41 -7.60 3.14
C HIS A 213 5.68 -7.07 1.91
N ASN A 214 6.25 -7.24 0.73
CA ASN A 214 5.74 -6.68 -0.52
C ASN A 214 5.74 -7.72 -1.63
N VAL A 215 4.83 -7.59 -2.58
CA VAL A 215 4.84 -8.33 -3.85
C VAL A 215 4.41 -7.41 -4.98
N HIS A 216 5.11 -7.46 -6.11
CA HIS A 216 4.77 -6.65 -7.28
C HIS A 216 4.89 -7.46 -8.58
N CYS A 217 3.80 -7.53 -9.33
CA CYS A 217 3.73 -8.09 -10.68
C CYS A 217 4.16 -6.99 -11.67
N ALA A 218 5.38 -7.08 -12.18
CA ALA A 218 6.02 -6.01 -12.92
C ALA A 218 5.73 -6.05 -14.42
N GLY A 219 5.86 -4.90 -15.07
CA GLY A 219 5.64 -4.76 -16.50
C GLY A 219 6.64 -5.52 -17.40
N ASP A 220 7.73 -6.05 -16.82
CA ASP A 220 8.67 -6.96 -17.50
C ASP A 220 8.22 -8.44 -17.46
N GLY A 221 7.04 -8.71 -16.92
CA GLY A 221 6.45 -10.03 -16.82
C GLY A 221 6.98 -10.89 -15.65
N ARG A 222 7.81 -10.31 -14.76
CA ARG A 222 8.33 -10.95 -13.56
C ARG A 222 7.60 -10.48 -12.31
N VAL A 223 7.70 -11.27 -11.25
CA VAL A 223 7.19 -10.93 -9.93
C VAL A 223 8.38 -10.62 -9.02
N TYR A 224 8.29 -9.50 -8.34
CA TYR A 224 9.28 -9.08 -7.33
C TYR A 224 8.67 -9.20 -5.95
N ILE A 225 9.45 -9.72 -5.00
CA ILE A 225 9.01 -9.90 -3.61
C ILE A 225 10.07 -9.32 -2.68
N GLY A 226 9.64 -8.40 -1.83
CA GLY A 226 10.44 -7.80 -0.77
C GLY A 226 10.30 -8.55 0.54
N GLY A 227 11.41 -8.80 1.22
CA GLY A 227 11.45 -9.44 2.53
C GLY A 227 12.16 -8.59 3.58
N ASN A 228 12.49 -9.23 4.70
CA ASN A 228 13.22 -8.59 5.78
C ASN A 228 14.59 -8.08 5.33
N MET A 229 15.11 -7.06 6.03
CA MET A 229 16.45 -6.50 5.84
C MET A 229 16.73 -6.12 4.37
N GLY A 230 15.72 -5.57 3.68
CA GLY A 230 15.84 -5.15 2.29
C GLY A 230 16.02 -6.29 1.29
N SER A 231 15.74 -7.54 1.68
CA SER A 231 15.78 -8.68 0.75
C SER A 231 14.86 -8.43 -0.43
N LEU A 232 15.34 -8.79 -1.61
CA LEU A 232 14.58 -8.73 -2.85
C LEU A 232 14.75 -10.03 -3.64
N TYR A 233 13.62 -10.60 -4.02
CA TYR A 233 13.54 -11.77 -4.87
C TYR A 233 12.87 -11.43 -6.19
N VAL A 234 13.27 -12.11 -7.26
CA VAL A 234 12.60 -12.03 -8.56
C VAL A 234 12.32 -13.44 -9.08
N GLY A 235 11.16 -13.58 -9.68
CA GLY A 235 10.78 -14.87 -10.27
C GLY A 235 9.41 -14.87 -10.89
N ARG A 236 8.92 -16.04 -11.21
CA ARG A 236 7.53 -16.31 -11.59
C ARG A 236 7.25 -17.80 -11.40
N GLU A 237 6.03 -18.14 -11.02
CA GLU A 237 5.62 -19.51 -10.74
C GLU A 237 6.56 -20.19 -9.71
N ASN A 238 7.31 -21.20 -10.08
CA ASN A 238 8.21 -21.93 -9.17
C ASN A 238 9.69 -21.64 -9.42
N THR A 239 10.02 -20.62 -10.21
CA THR A 239 11.41 -20.25 -10.50
C THR A 239 11.74 -18.90 -9.89
N TRP A 240 12.63 -18.89 -8.90
CA TRP A 240 12.96 -17.69 -8.12
C TRP A 240 14.46 -17.54 -7.94
N LYS A 241 14.90 -16.28 -7.87
CA LYS A 241 16.28 -15.87 -7.60
C LYS A 241 16.26 -14.76 -6.54
N LYS A 242 17.13 -14.84 -5.54
CA LYS A 242 17.43 -13.74 -4.64
C LYS A 242 18.37 -12.76 -5.35
N LEU A 243 17.99 -11.47 -5.40
CA LEU A 243 18.77 -10.39 -6.02
C LEU A 243 19.58 -9.62 -4.99
N ALA A 244 18.98 -9.32 -3.83
CA ALA A 244 19.59 -8.52 -2.78
C ALA A 244 19.16 -9.03 -1.41
N GLY A 245 19.91 -8.69 -0.38
CA GLY A 245 19.56 -8.95 1.01
C GLY A 245 20.73 -8.83 1.95
N GLY A 246 20.45 -8.39 3.18
CA GLY A 246 21.44 -8.21 4.24
C GLY A 246 22.18 -6.87 4.23
N ASP A 247 22.03 -6.07 3.18
CA ASP A 247 22.70 -4.75 3.06
C ASP A 247 21.89 -3.61 3.66
N PHE A 248 20.63 -3.86 4.01
CA PHE A 248 19.70 -2.88 4.54
C PHE A 248 19.15 -3.35 5.89
N SER A 249 18.97 -2.44 6.82
CA SER A 249 18.46 -2.75 8.17
C SER A 249 16.93 -2.77 8.27
N VAL A 250 16.23 -2.28 7.25
CA VAL A 250 14.77 -2.14 7.24
C VAL A 250 14.16 -2.80 6.00
N PRO A 251 12.92 -3.33 6.12
CA PRO A 251 12.18 -3.80 4.95
C PRO A 251 11.79 -2.62 4.06
N TRP A 252 11.48 -2.90 2.80
CA TRP A 252 10.87 -1.91 1.92
C TRP A 252 9.46 -1.60 2.41
N LYS A 253 9.09 -0.33 2.39
CA LYS A 253 7.69 0.08 2.61
C LYS A 253 6.83 -0.33 1.44
N ASP A 254 7.39 -0.17 0.23
CA ASP A 254 6.71 -0.53 -1.00
C ASP A 254 7.71 -0.83 -2.12
N ILE A 255 7.26 -1.62 -3.11
CA ILE A 255 7.98 -1.88 -4.35
C ILE A 255 7.04 -1.72 -5.54
N ALA A 256 7.46 -1.05 -6.59
CA ALA A 256 6.64 -0.80 -7.77
C ALA A 256 7.45 -0.80 -9.06
N TRP A 257 6.83 -1.24 -10.15
CA TRP A 257 7.41 -1.13 -11.49
C TRP A 257 6.86 0.10 -12.19
N PHE A 258 7.74 1.04 -12.54
CA PHE A 258 7.34 2.23 -13.27
C PHE A 258 8.44 2.71 -14.21
N ALA A 259 8.07 3.21 -15.41
CA ALA A 259 8.98 3.73 -16.43
C ALA A 259 10.14 2.77 -16.76
N GLY A 260 9.85 1.45 -16.84
CA GLY A 260 10.83 0.44 -17.21
C GLY A 260 11.81 0.04 -16.10
N LYS A 261 11.56 0.45 -14.84
CA LYS A 261 12.41 0.17 -13.68
C LYS A 261 11.60 -0.34 -12.49
N LEU A 262 12.24 -1.15 -11.65
CA LEU A 262 11.74 -1.44 -10.30
C LEU A 262 12.20 -0.33 -9.35
N TRP A 263 11.25 0.20 -8.60
CA TRP A 263 11.45 1.18 -7.54
C TRP A 263 11.18 0.51 -6.20
N CYS A 264 12.03 0.79 -5.22
CA CYS A 264 11.86 0.34 -3.84
C CYS A 264 11.86 1.58 -2.95
N GLY A 265 10.76 1.78 -2.23
CA GLY A 265 10.56 2.94 -1.34
C GLY A 265 10.79 2.60 0.12
N SER A 266 11.36 3.53 0.85
CA SER A 266 11.45 3.52 2.31
C SER A 266 11.40 4.96 2.83
N ASP A 267 11.27 5.14 4.15
CA ASP A 267 11.36 6.47 4.78
C ASP A 267 12.76 7.11 4.68
N TYR A 268 13.74 6.37 4.16
CA TYR A 268 15.11 6.85 3.98
C TYR A 268 15.45 7.16 2.52
N GLY A 269 14.48 7.05 1.62
CA GLY A 269 14.66 7.37 0.22
C GLY A 269 14.14 6.30 -0.73
N LEU A 270 14.54 6.44 -2.00
CA LEU A 270 14.21 5.56 -3.10
C LEU A 270 15.45 4.82 -3.59
N TRP A 271 15.25 3.57 -3.97
CA TRP A 271 16.24 2.72 -4.66
C TRP A 271 15.66 2.21 -5.96
N THR A 272 16.54 1.85 -6.89
CA THR A 272 16.18 1.21 -8.15
C THR A 272 17.00 -0.04 -8.35
N LEU A 273 16.44 -1.00 -9.09
CA LEU A 273 17.18 -2.18 -9.51
C LEU A 273 17.93 -1.86 -10.83
N GLU A 274 19.26 -1.99 -10.79
CA GLU A 274 20.13 -1.87 -11.97
C GLU A 274 20.85 -3.20 -12.21
N GLY A 275 20.46 -3.90 -13.26
CA GLY A 275 20.82 -5.32 -13.41
C GLY A 275 20.30 -6.15 -12.25
N ASP A 276 21.19 -6.77 -11.49
CA ASP A 276 20.86 -7.58 -10.29
C ASP A 276 21.17 -6.83 -8.97
N LYS A 277 21.48 -5.54 -9.00
CA LYS A 277 21.87 -4.75 -7.83
C LYS A 277 20.87 -3.65 -7.50
N LEU A 278 20.52 -3.53 -6.24
CA LEU A 278 19.80 -2.37 -5.74
C LEU A 278 20.79 -1.22 -5.51
N VAL A 279 20.49 -0.08 -6.12
CA VAL A 279 21.27 1.15 -5.99
C VAL A 279 20.37 2.28 -5.52
N ARG A 280 20.92 3.24 -4.78
CA ARG A 280 20.18 4.42 -4.41
C ARG A 280 19.79 5.20 -5.67
N ALA A 281 18.50 5.50 -5.82
CA ALA A 281 17.99 6.16 -7.01
C ALA A 281 18.59 7.55 -7.16
N GLN A 282 19.02 7.89 -8.38
CA GLN A 282 19.52 9.22 -8.73
C GLN A 282 18.33 10.15 -8.98
N VAL A 283 17.82 10.75 -7.90
CA VAL A 283 16.69 11.69 -7.89
C VAL A 283 17.06 12.94 -7.09
N PRO A 284 16.35 14.07 -7.26
CA PRO A 284 16.56 15.25 -6.44
C PRO A 284 16.53 14.96 -4.93
N ALA A 285 17.31 15.68 -4.15
CA ALA A 285 17.42 15.47 -2.70
C ALA A 285 16.05 15.58 -2.00
N ASP A 286 15.22 16.55 -2.40
CA ASP A 286 13.89 16.77 -1.84
C ASP A 286 12.93 15.59 -2.13
N VAL A 287 13.11 14.92 -3.29
CA VAL A 287 12.37 13.70 -3.63
C VAL A 287 12.79 12.55 -2.70
N GLN A 288 14.08 12.43 -2.38
CA GLN A 288 14.54 11.44 -1.41
C GLN A 288 13.94 11.66 -0.02
N LEU A 289 13.79 12.92 0.41
CA LEU A 289 13.21 13.27 1.71
C LEU A 289 11.69 13.01 1.78
N THR A 290 10.98 13.19 0.67
CA THR A 290 9.53 13.02 0.62
C THR A 290 9.08 11.62 0.21
N SER A 291 10.01 10.68 0.06
CA SER A 291 9.71 9.31 -0.36
C SER A 291 9.25 8.41 0.78
N GLY A 292 8.59 7.32 0.43
CA GLY A 292 8.08 6.34 1.38
C GLY A 292 7.33 5.24 0.64
N VAL A 293 5.99 5.21 0.76
CA VAL A 293 5.11 4.34 -0.01
C VAL A 293 5.03 4.81 -1.47
N ILE A 294 4.63 3.92 -2.36
CA ILE A 294 4.56 4.18 -3.80
C ILE A 294 3.21 3.72 -4.34
N ASP A 295 2.52 4.56 -5.11
CA ASP A 295 1.38 4.12 -5.92
C ASP A 295 1.51 4.61 -7.36
N ILE A 296 1.04 3.79 -8.29
CA ILE A 296 1.06 4.09 -9.73
C ILE A 296 -0.35 4.45 -10.17
N SER A 297 -0.51 5.54 -10.91
CA SER A 297 -1.84 5.91 -11.42
C SER A 297 -2.45 4.79 -12.26
N PRO A 298 -3.79 4.61 -12.25
CA PRO A 298 -4.46 3.53 -12.99
C PRO A 298 -4.19 3.52 -14.49
N ASP A 299 -3.84 4.68 -15.08
CA ASP A 299 -3.45 4.79 -16.47
C ASP A 299 -1.96 4.49 -16.73
N GLY A 300 -1.20 4.15 -15.69
CA GLY A 300 0.22 3.80 -15.76
C GLY A 300 1.16 4.96 -16.10
N LYS A 301 0.70 6.23 -16.03
CA LYS A 301 1.49 7.38 -16.50
C LYS A 301 2.23 8.14 -15.41
N HIS A 302 1.84 7.97 -14.16
CA HIS A 302 2.39 8.71 -13.04
C HIS A 302 2.66 7.78 -11.86
N MET A 303 3.76 8.02 -11.20
CA MET A 303 4.11 7.40 -9.92
C MET A 303 4.06 8.48 -8.84
N LEU A 304 3.29 8.23 -7.79
CA LEU A 304 3.29 9.00 -6.56
C LEU A 304 4.17 8.29 -5.54
N THR A 305 5.06 9.02 -4.88
CA THR A 305 5.70 8.55 -3.65
C THR A 305 5.39 9.51 -2.52
N ALA A 306 5.10 8.98 -1.35
CA ALA A 306 4.78 9.78 -0.19
C ALA A 306 5.34 9.14 1.09
N GLY A 307 5.88 9.97 1.95
CA GLY A 307 6.49 9.58 3.21
C GLY A 307 6.18 10.57 4.34
N PRO A 308 6.79 10.39 5.50
CA PRO A 308 6.53 11.23 6.67
C PRO A 308 6.64 12.73 6.41
N ASP A 309 7.53 13.13 5.52
CA ASP A 309 7.90 14.52 5.30
C ASP A 309 7.28 15.16 4.05
N GLY A 310 6.47 14.43 3.27
CA GLY A 310 5.84 15.00 2.10
C GLY A 310 5.50 14.01 1.00
N ALA A 311 5.32 14.54 -0.21
CA ALA A 311 4.99 13.72 -1.39
C ALA A 311 5.61 14.28 -2.67
N SER A 312 5.97 13.39 -3.58
CA SER A 312 6.53 13.69 -4.89
C SER A 312 5.88 12.88 -5.99
N LEU A 313 5.77 13.47 -7.17
CA LEU A 313 5.19 12.88 -8.38
C LEU A 313 6.27 12.70 -9.44
N PHE A 314 6.22 11.57 -10.15
CA PHE A 314 7.10 11.26 -11.29
C PHE A 314 6.27 10.92 -12.52
N ASP A 315 6.55 11.59 -13.66
CA ASP A 315 5.86 11.34 -14.93
C ASP A 315 6.62 10.39 -15.88
N GLY A 316 7.63 9.71 -15.36
CA GLY A 316 8.55 8.85 -16.13
C GLY A 316 9.76 9.58 -16.70
N LYS A 317 9.80 10.93 -16.61
CA LYS A 317 10.92 11.78 -17.06
C LYS A 317 11.32 12.80 -16.01
N ASN A 318 10.34 13.48 -15.42
CA ASN A 318 10.55 14.60 -14.51
C ASN A 318 9.94 14.31 -13.14
N TRP A 319 10.66 14.68 -12.11
CA TRP A 319 10.16 14.71 -10.75
C TRP A 319 9.57 16.07 -10.42
N GLN A 320 8.47 16.04 -9.67
CA GLN A 320 7.84 17.20 -9.08
C GLN A 320 7.62 16.94 -7.59
N VAL A 321 8.30 17.68 -6.71
CA VAL A 321 7.93 17.72 -5.29
C VAL A 321 6.59 18.42 -5.18
N LEU A 322 5.59 17.73 -4.67
CA LEU A 322 4.24 18.27 -4.49
C LEU A 322 4.19 19.17 -3.26
N PHE A 323 4.80 18.70 -2.17
CA PHE A 323 5.02 19.46 -0.95
C PHE A 323 6.06 18.73 -0.07
N SER A 324 6.71 19.51 0.78
CA SER A 324 7.57 19.02 1.84
C SER A 324 7.20 19.74 3.14
N ARG A 325 7.21 19.02 4.25
CA ARG A 325 7.07 19.59 5.60
C ARG A 325 8.10 20.70 5.85
N HIS A 326 9.32 20.51 5.39
CA HIS A 326 10.43 21.46 5.58
C HIS A 326 10.21 22.82 4.90
N ASP A 327 9.20 22.94 4.01
CA ASP A 327 8.83 24.24 3.43
C ASP A 327 7.99 25.08 4.39
N PHE A 328 7.48 24.51 5.50
CA PHE A 328 6.48 25.12 6.36
C PHE A 328 6.84 25.11 7.86
N GLU A 329 7.73 24.21 8.26
CA GLU A 329 8.28 24.02 9.62
C GLU A 329 9.79 24.35 9.63
#